data_a5c9eecbb3e1a7253d34c44ceeb530b8
#
_entry.id   a5c9eecbb3e1a7253d34c44ceeb530b8
#
_cell.length_a   1.000
_cell.length_b   1.000
_cell.length_c   1.000
_cell.angle_alpha   90.00
_cell.angle_beta   90.00
_cell.angle_gamma   90.00
#
_symmetry.space_group_name_H-M   'P 1'
#
loop_
_entity.id
_entity.type
_entity.pdbx_description
1 polymer ?
#
loop_
_entity_poly.entity_id
_entity_poly.type
_entity_poly.pdbx_seq_one_letter_code
_entity_poly.pdbx_strand_id
1 'polypeptide(L)'
;MANVLFVCTGNTCRSPMAEALFNKKIKEHGFKPDEYSATSVGLAADVELGKPTENAVKVMKEKYDIDISKHVPTQITLKDVENADLVLCMSASHLHHIAYFVHNSNDIKKIYTLKGYVEMAGDVADPYGCDESTYEKCAEELDDLIEKVIEKLENEKKW
;
A
#
# COMPACT_ATOMS: atom_id res chain seq x y z
N MET A 1 11.43 -5.84 13.27
CA MET A 1 10.71 -4.83 12.48
C MET A 1 9.51 -5.47 11.80
N ALA A 2 8.34 -4.87 11.94
CA ALA A 2 7.15 -5.34 11.23
C ALA A 2 7.08 -4.72 9.84
N ASN A 3 6.87 -5.55 8.84
CA ASN A 3 6.79 -5.13 7.45
C ASN A 3 5.35 -5.19 6.94
N VAL A 4 4.84 -4.05 6.46
CA VAL A 4 3.53 -3.93 5.84
C VAL A 4 3.71 -3.91 4.33
N LEU A 5 3.05 -4.82 3.63
CA LEU A 5 3.15 -4.94 2.18
C LEU A 5 1.87 -4.41 1.53
N PHE A 6 1.98 -3.38 0.71
CA PHE A 6 0.86 -2.86 -0.07
C PHE A 6 0.87 -3.46 -1.47
N VAL A 7 -0.30 -3.88 -1.94
CA VAL A 7 -0.43 -4.58 -3.22
C VAL A 7 -1.49 -3.93 -4.11
N CYS A 8 -1.12 -3.63 -5.34
CA CYS A 8 -2.07 -3.21 -6.38
C CYS A 8 -1.75 -3.97 -7.68
N THR A 9 -2.27 -3.52 -8.81
CA THR A 9 -2.02 -4.19 -10.09
C THR A 9 -0.62 -3.91 -10.63
N GLY A 10 -0.37 -2.67 -11.04
CA GLY A 10 0.87 -2.29 -11.75
C GLY A 10 2.01 -1.83 -10.87
N ASN A 11 1.75 -1.54 -9.61
CA ASN A 11 2.72 -0.96 -8.67
C ASN A 11 3.28 0.39 -9.15
N THR A 12 2.42 1.18 -9.79
CA THR A 12 2.78 2.50 -10.35
C THR A 12 1.98 3.66 -9.77
N CYS A 13 0.87 3.40 -9.10
CA CYS A 13 -0.02 4.44 -8.55
C CYS A 13 -0.37 4.18 -7.08
N ARG A 14 -1.40 3.35 -6.85
CA ARG A 14 -2.00 3.17 -5.51
C ARG A 14 -1.01 2.65 -4.47
N SER A 15 -0.32 1.54 -4.75
CA SER A 15 0.56 0.93 -3.76
C SER A 15 1.83 1.75 -3.48
N PRO A 16 2.48 2.39 -4.48
CA PRO A 16 3.60 3.30 -4.18
C PRO A 16 3.18 4.51 -3.36
N MET A 17 2.00 5.08 -3.64
CA MET A 17 1.48 6.20 -2.84
C MET A 17 1.18 5.77 -1.41
N ALA A 18 0.56 4.60 -1.24
CA ALA A 18 0.26 4.05 0.08
C ALA A 18 1.53 3.78 0.89
N GLU A 19 2.53 3.17 0.28
CA GLU A 19 3.83 2.92 0.90
C GLU A 19 4.45 4.20 1.42
N ALA A 20 4.50 5.23 0.60
CA ALA A 20 5.11 6.51 0.95
C ALA A 20 4.35 7.22 2.07
N LEU A 21 3.01 7.21 2.01
CA LEU A 21 2.17 7.80 3.05
C LEU A 21 2.34 7.06 4.38
N PHE A 22 2.38 5.73 4.35
CA PHE A 22 2.58 4.94 5.56
C PHE A 22 3.93 5.26 6.21
N ASN A 23 5.00 5.24 5.43
CA ASN A 23 6.34 5.46 5.96
C ASN A 23 6.51 6.88 6.54
N LYS A 24 5.85 7.88 5.97
CA LYS A 24 5.84 9.23 6.52
C LYS A 24 5.01 9.30 7.82
N LYS A 25 3.79 8.79 7.79
CA LYS A 25 2.86 8.87 8.91
C LYS A 25 3.32 8.08 10.14
N ILE A 26 3.96 6.94 9.92
CA ILE A 26 4.46 6.13 11.04
C ILE A 26 5.47 6.92 11.88
N LYS A 27 6.30 7.72 11.24
CA LYS A 27 7.25 8.61 11.91
C LYS A 27 6.51 9.74 12.64
N GLU A 28 5.50 10.34 12.01
CA GLU A 28 4.71 11.42 12.60
C GLU A 28 3.97 10.96 13.85
N HIS A 29 3.58 9.67 13.90
CA HIS A 29 2.93 9.08 15.07
C HIS A 29 3.91 8.68 16.18
N GLY A 30 5.20 8.92 15.99
CA GLY A 30 6.21 8.68 17.02
C GLY A 30 6.74 7.26 17.11
N PHE A 31 6.46 6.41 16.12
CA PHE A 31 7.06 5.09 16.06
C PHE A 31 8.55 5.20 15.74
N LYS A 32 9.34 4.29 16.30
CA LYS A 32 10.77 4.23 16.01
C LYS A 32 11.02 3.72 14.59
N PRO A 33 12.13 4.12 13.95
CA PRO A 33 12.41 3.71 12.55
C PRO A 33 12.48 2.21 12.33
N ASP A 34 12.73 1.44 13.37
CA ASP A 34 12.87 -0.02 13.32
C ASP A 34 11.62 -0.79 13.75
N GLU A 35 10.53 -0.09 14.13
CA GLU A 35 9.30 -0.77 14.55
C GLU A 35 8.44 -1.22 13.37
N TYR A 36 8.23 -0.33 12.40
CA TYR A 36 7.40 -0.60 11.22
C TYR A 36 8.01 0.01 9.97
N SER A 37 7.85 -0.69 8.86
CA SER A 37 8.13 -0.13 7.55
C SER A 37 7.15 -0.71 6.52
N ALA A 38 6.93 0.01 5.43
CA ALA A 38 6.10 -0.45 4.33
C ALA A 38 6.93 -0.62 3.07
N THR A 39 6.54 -1.62 2.29
CA THR A 39 7.00 -1.82 0.92
C THR A 39 5.78 -2.04 0.04
N SER A 40 5.95 -2.03 -1.28
CA SER A 40 4.84 -2.25 -2.21
C SER A 40 5.26 -3.07 -3.40
N VAL A 41 4.30 -3.82 -3.93
CA VAL A 41 4.48 -4.70 -5.10
C VAL A 41 3.22 -4.68 -5.95
N GLY A 42 3.31 -5.22 -7.16
CA GLY A 42 2.19 -5.36 -8.07
C GLY A 42 1.96 -6.81 -8.47
N LEU A 43 0.71 -7.17 -8.71
CA LEU A 43 0.35 -8.49 -9.22
C LEU A 43 0.79 -8.66 -10.67
N ALA A 44 0.78 -7.56 -11.43
CA ALA A 44 1.27 -7.47 -12.80
C ALA A 44 2.04 -6.15 -12.90
N ALA A 45 3.20 -6.11 -12.27
CA ALA A 45 4.00 -4.88 -12.18
C ALA A 45 4.39 -4.37 -13.56
N ASP A 46 4.22 -3.07 -13.78
CA ASP A 46 4.57 -2.43 -15.06
C ASP A 46 6.07 -2.11 -15.09
N VAL A 47 6.85 -3.16 -15.31
CA VAL A 47 8.31 -3.06 -15.38
C VAL A 47 8.80 -2.31 -16.61
N GLU A 48 7.99 -2.26 -17.67
CA GLU A 48 8.31 -1.50 -18.89
C GLU A 48 8.26 0.00 -18.63
N LEU A 49 7.23 0.47 -17.91
CA LEU A 49 7.18 1.86 -17.47
C LEU A 49 8.36 2.17 -16.56
N GLY A 50 8.71 1.25 -15.65
CA GLY A 50 9.90 1.30 -14.81
C GLY A 50 9.91 2.41 -13.76
N LYS A 51 8.78 3.09 -13.57
CA LYS A 51 8.63 4.22 -12.65
C LYS A 51 7.15 4.40 -12.30
N PRO A 52 6.81 5.20 -11.27
CA PRO A 52 5.43 5.57 -11.00
C PRO A 52 4.87 6.45 -12.12
N THR A 53 3.55 6.50 -12.23
CA THR A 53 2.89 7.40 -13.19
C THR A 53 3.19 8.86 -12.84
N GLU A 54 3.21 9.73 -13.86
CA GLU A 54 3.55 11.15 -13.68
C GLU A 54 2.62 11.85 -12.71
N ASN A 55 1.31 11.57 -12.79
CA ASN A 55 0.34 12.18 -11.88
C ASN A 55 0.51 11.72 -10.45
N ALA A 56 0.89 10.46 -10.23
CA ALA A 56 1.20 9.99 -8.87
C ALA A 56 2.39 10.74 -8.28
N VAL A 57 3.47 10.86 -9.05
CA VAL A 57 4.68 11.60 -8.62
C VAL A 57 4.33 13.05 -8.29
N LYS A 58 3.59 13.71 -9.19
CA LYS A 58 3.21 15.12 -9.06
C LYS A 58 2.34 15.37 -7.82
N VAL A 59 1.28 14.59 -7.64
CA VAL A 59 0.35 14.74 -6.52
C VAL A 59 1.06 14.50 -5.17
N MET A 60 1.89 13.47 -5.10
CA MET A 60 2.61 13.18 -3.87
C MET A 60 3.59 14.29 -3.51
N LYS A 61 4.28 14.85 -4.49
CA LYS A 61 5.23 15.96 -4.27
C LYS A 61 4.52 17.24 -3.86
N GLU A 62 3.49 17.65 -4.61
CA GLU A 62 2.78 18.91 -4.38
C GLU A 62 1.96 18.89 -3.10
N LYS A 63 1.26 17.79 -2.81
CA LYS A 63 0.32 17.71 -1.70
C LYS A 63 0.94 17.24 -0.38
N TYR A 64 1.91 16.35 -0.44
CA TYR A 64 2.48 15.72 0.76
C TYR A 64 3.99 15.96 0.93
N ASP A 65 4.62 16.62 -0.01
CA ASP A 65 6.07 16.85 -0.04
C ASP A 65 6.86 15.53 0.04
N ILE A 66 6.38 14.51 -0.68
CA ILE A 66 7.03 13.21 -0.78
C ILE A 66 7.43 12.96 -2.22
N ASP A 67 8.69 12.61 -2.45
CA ASP A 67 9.21 12.23 -3.76
C ASP A 67 9.16 10.72 -3.93
N ILE A 68 8.26 10.23 -4.80
CA ILE A 68 8.17 8.81 -5.14
C ILE A 68 8.78 8.51 -6.51
N SER A 69 9.45 9.48 -7.14
CA SER A 69 9.97 9.33 -8.51
C SER A 69 10.98 8.21 -8.69
N LYS A 70 11.65 7.81 -7.62
CA LYS A 70 12.66 6.75 -7.65
C LYS A 70 12.11 5.35 -7.39
N HIS A 71 10.81 5.24 -7.10
CA HIS A 71 10.20 3.93 -6.90
C HIS A 71 10.25 3.11 -8.18
N VAL A 72 10.60 1.83 -8.06
CA VAL A 72 10.66 0.91 -9.20
C VAL A 72 9.54 -0.10 -9.05
N PRO A 73 8.60 -0.19 -10.02
CA PRO A 73 7.55 -1.21 -9.98
C PRO A 73 8.14 -2.61 -9.84
N THR A 74 7.66 -3.34 -8.86
CA THR A 74 8.21 -4.64 -8.46
C THR A 74 7.13 -5.70 -8.50
N GLN A 75 7.41 -6.80 -9.19
CA GLN A 75 6.50 -7.94 -9.28
C GLN A 75 6.45 -8.68 -7.95
N ILE A 76 5.25 -9.00 -7.48
CA ILE A 76 5.05 -9.76 -6.25
C ILE A 76 5.65 -11.17 -6.38
N THR A 77 6.23 -11.66 -5.29
CA THR A 77 6.69 -13.05 -5.16
C THR A 77 6.05 -13.67 -3.93
N LEU A 78 6.02 -14.99 -3.87
CA LEU A 78 5.52 -15.70 -2.68
C LEU A 78 6.34 -15.31 -1.43
N LYS A 79 7.63 -15.11 -1.61
CA LYS A 79 8.53 -14.71 -0.53
C LYS A 79 8.17 -13.35 0.06
N ASP A 80 7.71 -12.42 -0.77
CA ASP A 80 7.25 -11.11 -0.29
C ASP A 80 6.09 -11.28 0.69
N VAL A 81 5.13 -12.16 0.36
CA VAL A 81 3.99 -12.45 1.24
C VAL A 81 4.46 -13.16 2.51
N GLU A 82 5.33 -14.15 2.39
CA GLU A 82 5.85 -14.89 3.55
C GLU A 82 6.59 -13.98 4.54
N ASN A 83 7.36 -13.03 4.03
CA ASN A 83 8.15 -12.11 4.85
C ASN A 83 7.35 -10.94 5.42
N ALA A 84 6.16 -10.65 4.89
CA ALA A 84 5.32 -9.57 5.39
C ALA A 84 4.62 -9.97 6.69
N ASP A 85 4.44 -9.02 7.57
CA ASP A 85 3.65 -9.21 8.79
C ASP A 85 2.19 -8.85 8.56
N LEU A 86 1.93 -8.00 7.57
CA LEU A 86 0.60 -7.55 7.18
C LEU A 86 0.60 -7.27 5.68
N VAL A 87 -0.38 -7.79 4.96
CA VAL A 87 -0.54 -7.56 3.52
C VAL A 87 -1.86 -6.83 3.27
N LEU A 88 -1.78 -5.65 2.69
CA LEU A 88 -2.93 -4.79 2.42
C LEU A 88 -3.10 -4.57 0.92
N CYS A 89 -4.18 -5.09 0.38
CA CYS A 89 -4.50 -5.03 -1.05
C CYS A 89 -5.48 -3.90 -1.34
N MET A 90 -5.31 -3.23 -2.46
CA MET A 90 -6.16 -2.11 -2.84
C MET A 90 -7.59 -2.53 -3.19
N SER A 91 -7.80 -3.78 -3.60
CA SER A 91 -9.12 -4.30 -3.97
C SER A 91 -9.30 -5.76 -3.58
N ALA A 92 -10.56 -6.21 -3.56
CA ALA A 92 -10.90 -7.61 -3.29
C ALA A 92 -10.32 -8.54 -4.36
N SER A 93 -10.25 -8.10 -5.62
CA SER A 93 -9.66 -8.93 -6.69
C SER A 93 -8.18 -9.19 -6.45
N HIS A 94 -7.43 -8.21 -5.94
CA HIS A 94 -6.02 -8.40 -5.56
C HIS A 94 -5.89 -9.44 -4.45
N LEU A 95 -6.73 -9.34 -3.44
CA LEU A 95 -6.73 -10.28 -2.31
C LEU A 95 -7.01 -11.71 -2.78
N HIS A 96 -8.04 -11.90 -3.61
CA HIS A 96 -8.40 -13.22 -4.13
C HIS A 96 -7.29 -13.81 -4.99
N HIS A 97 -6.63 -12.98 -5.79
CA HIS A 97 -5.51 -13.41 -6.61
C HIS A 97 -4.34 -13.94 -5.75
N ILE A 98 -3.99 -13.20 -4.69
CA ILE A 98 -2.92 -13.63 -3.79
C ILE A 98 -3.32 -14.89 -3.04
N ALA A 99 -4.54 -14.96 -2.52
CA ALA A 99 -5.03 -16.12 -1.79
C ALA A 99 -5.01 -17.40 -2.64
N TYR A 100 -5.09 -17.27 -3.95
CA TYR A 100 -5.06 -18.40 -4.87
C TYR A 100 -3.71 -19.12 -4.87
N PHE A 101 -2.60 -18.40 -4.76
CA PHE A 101 -1.29 -19.02 -4.76
C PHE A 101 -0.64 -19.16 -3.37
N VAL A 102 -1.25 -18.63 -2.33
CA VAL A 102 -0.79 -18.78 -0.95
C VAL A 102 -1.50 -19.96 -0.31
N HIS A 103 -0.75 -20.95 0.13
CA HIS A 103 -1.31 -22.20 0.69
C HIS A 103 -1.16 -22.32 2.20
N ASN A 104 -0.30 -21.50 2.82
CA ASN A 104 -0.08 -21.53 4.26
C ASN A 104 -1.19 -20.70 4.95
N SER A 105 -1.94 -21.33 5.86
CA SER A 105 -3.03 -20.65 6.57
C SER A 105 -2.58 -19.46 7.40
N ASN A 106 -1.35 -19.47 7.92
CA ASN A 106 -0.80 -18.35 8.68
C ASN A 106 -0.57 -17.14 7.77
N ASP A 107 -0.16 -17.38 6.52
CA ASP A 107 0.03 -16.29 5.55
C ASP A 107 -1.30 -15.74 5.07
N ILE A 108 -2.32 -16.59 4.88
CA ILE A 108 -3.65 -16.15 4.46
C ILE A 108 -4.29 -15.23 5.50
N LYS A 109 -4.10 -15.51 6.78
CA LYS A 109 -4.70 -14.73 7.87
C LYS A 109 -4.22 -13.30 7.98
N LYS A 110 -3.08 -12.95 7.39
CA LYS A 110 -2.53 -11.61 7.44
C LYS A 110 -2.83 -10.77 6.20
N ILE A 111 -3.61 -11.33 5.26
CA ILE A 111 -3.95 -10.67 3.99
C ILE A 111 -5.36 -10.06 4.09
N TYR A 112 -5.45 -8.75 3.87
CA TYR A 112 -6.71 -8.00 3.92
C TYR A 112 -6.78 -7.07 2.71
N THR A 113 -7.99 -6.62 2.37
CA THR A 113 -8.09 -5.38 1.59
C THR A 113 -7.78 -4.23 2.55
N LEU A 114 -7.27 -3.12 2.01
CA LEU A 114 -6.97 -1.95 2.83
C LEU A 114 -8.19 -1.47 3.60
N LYS A 115 -9.34 -1.33 2.92
CA LYS A 115 -10.58 -0.94 3.58
C LYS A 115 -11.08 -2.01 4.56
N GLY A 116 -10.95 -3.29 4.21
CA GLY A 116 -11.36 -4.39 5.09
C GLY A 116 -10.60 -4.43 6.40
N TYR A 117 -9.31 -4.12 6.37
CA TYR A 117 -8.49 -4.09 7.57
C TYR A 117 -8.99 -3.05 8.59
N VAL A 118 -9.53 -1.94 8.11
CA VAL A 118 -10.08 -0.87 8.96
C VAL A 118 -11.61 -0.90 9.04
N GLU A 119 -12.19 -2.07 8.75
CA GLU A 119 -13.63 -2.35 8.89
C GLU A 119 -14.52 -1.47 8.01
N MET A 120 -14.04 -1.16 6.81
CA MET A 120 -14.79 -0.44 5.79
C MET A 120 -15.06 -1.35 4.58
N ALA A 121 -16.13 -1.08 3.86
CA ALA A 121 -16.47 -1.82 2.65
C ALA A 121 -15.89 -1.15 1.40
N GLY A 122 -15.62 -1.96 0.38
CA GLY A 122 -15.24 -1.48 -0.94
C GLY A 122 -13.76 -1.54 -1.23
N ASP A 123 -13.40 -1.00 -2.39
CA ASP A 123 -12.04 -1.00 -2.93
C ASP A 123 -11.52 0.43 -3.06
N VAL A 124 -10.20 0.57 -3.13
CA VAL A 124 -9.57 1.84 -3.55
C VAL A 124 -9.55 1.83 -5.08
N ALA A 125 -10.28 2.77 -5.68
CA ALA A 125 -10.41 2.85 -7.14
C ALA A 125 -9.05 3.14 -7.81
N ASP A 126 -8.84 2.56 -9.00
CA ASP A 126 -7.61 2.72 -9.75
C ASP A 126 -7.63 4.04 -10.53
N PRO A 127 -6.73 5.01 -10.22
CA PRO A 127 -6.68 6.28 -10.94
C PRO A 127 -5.92 6.22 -12.26
N TYR A 128 -5.35 5.07 -12.61
CA TYR A 128 -4.52 4.90 -13.80
C TYR A 128 -5.25 5.39 -15.06
N GLY A 129 -4.56 6.21 -15.86
CA GLY A 129 -5.15 6.78 -17.07
C GLY A 129 -6.10 7.95 -16.84
N CYS A 130 -6.33 8.34 -15.59
CA CYS A 130 -7.20 9.46 -15.23
C CYS A 130 -6.40 10.75 -15.07
N ASP A 131 -7.12 11.84 -14.80
CA ASP A 131 -6.51 13.16 -14.62
C ASP A 131 -5.92 13.36 -13.21
N GLU A 132 -5.24 14.48 -13.05
CA GLU A 132 -4.59 14.85 -11.78
C GLU A 132 -5.59 14.91 -10.61
N SER A 133 -6.78 15.45 -10.85
CA SER A 133 -7.84 15.54 -9.84
C SER A 133 -8.24 14.17 -9.29
N THR A 134 -8.31 13.15 -10.14
CA THR A 134 -8.62 11.79 -9.74
C THR A 134 -7.49 11.20 -8.89
N TYR A 135 -6.23 11.50 -9.24
CA TYR A 135 -5.08 11.09 -8.43
C TYR A 135 -5.05 11.78 -7.08
N GLU A 136 -5.42 13.07 -7.02
CA GLU A 136 -5.53 13.78 -5.73
C GLU A 136 -6.56 13.13 -4.82
N LYS A 137 -7.73 12.79 -5.36
CA LYS A 137 -8.79 12.11 -4.59
C LYS A 137 -8.33 10.75 -4.10
N CYS A 138 -7.63 10.01 -4.95
CA CYS A 138 -7.06 8.70 -4.58
C CYS A 138 -6.06 8.86 -3.42
N ALA A 139 -5.17 9.83 -3.52
CA ALA A 139 -4.18 10.09 -2.48
C ALA A 139 -4.85 10.50 -1.16
N GLU A 140 -5.89 11.34 -1.21
CA GLU A 140 -6.66 11.73 -0.02
C GLU A 140 -7.32 10.53 0.63
N GLU A 141 -7.93 9.65 -0.16
CA GLU A 141 -8.54 8.42 0.35
C GLU A 141 -7.50 7.52 1.00
N LEU A 142 -6.36 7.34 0.36
CA LEU A 142 -5.26 6.55 0.92
C LEU A 142 -4.73 7.16 2.21
N ASP A 143 -4.59 8.48 2.25
CA ASP A 143 -4.12 9.19 3.44
C ASP A 143 -5.04 8.91 4.64
N ASP A 144 -6.34 9.04 4.45
CA ASP A 144 -7.34 8.77 5.50
C ASP A 144 -7.34 7.30 5.94
N LEU A 145 -7.25 6.37 4.98
CA LEU A 145 -7.24 4.93 5.28
C LEU A 145 -5.98 4.53 6.03
N ILE A 146 -4.83 5.07 5.62
CA ILE A 146 -3.55 4.75 6.26
C ILE A 146 -3.50 5.32 7.67
N GLU A 147 -4.10 6.50 7.90
CA GLU A 147 -4.25 7.03 9.25
C GLU A 147 -4.99 6.04 10.16
N LYS A 148 -6.08 5.46 9.65
CA LYS A 148 -6.85 4.44 10.38
C LYS A 148 -6.06 3.16 10.62
N VAL A 149 -5.25 2.75 9.64
CA VAL A 149 -4.35 1.58 9.79
C VAL A 149 -3.37 1.83 10.95
N ILE A 150 -2.75 3.00 10.97
CA ILE A 150 -1.75 3.33 11.99
C ILE A 150 -2.40 3.42 13.37
N GLU A 151 -3.59 4.02 13.47
CA GLU A 151 -4.35 4.06 14.73
C GLU A 151 -4.63 2.65 15.25
N LYS A 152 -4.99 1.72 14.36
CA LYS A 152 -5.22 0.33 14.71
C LYS A 152 -3.93 -0.34 15.22
N LEU A 153 -2.81 -0.09 14.56
CA LEU A 153 -1.50 -0.62 14.98
C LEU A 153 -1.10 -0.04 16.34
N GLU A 154 -1.36 1.24 16.59
CA GLU A 154 -1.10 1.85 17.91
C GLU A 154 -1.90 1.17 19.02
N ASN A 155 -3.18 0.88 18.76
CA ASN A 155 -4.04 0.21 19.71
C ASN A 155 -3.58 -1.22 20.00
N GLU A 156 -3.14 -1.95 18.98
CA GLU A 156 -2.58 -3.29 19.12
C GLU A 156 -1.27 -3.29 19.91
N LYS A 157 -0.46 -2.24 19.76
CA LYS A 157 0.81 -2.09 20.46
C LYS A 157 0.66 -1.92 21.97
N LYS A 158 -0.50 -1.50 22.45
CA LYS A 158 -0.78 -1.30 23.88
C LYS A 158 -0.96 -2.61 24.66
N TRP A 159 -0.91 -3.74 24.01
CA TRP A 159 -1.10 -5.07 24.60
C TRP A 159 0.21 -5.70 25.09
#